data_38af1d89dbd08a4b3e7640812b96e270
#
_entry.id   38af1d89dbd08a4b3e7640812b96e270
#
_cell.length_a   1.000
_cell.length_b   1.000
_cell.length_c   1.000
_cell.angle_alpha   90.00
_cell.angle_beta   90.00
_cell.angle_gamma   90.00
#
_symmetry.space_group_name_H-M   'P 1'
#
loop_
_entity.id
_entity.type
_entity.pdbx_description
1 polymer ?
#
loop_
_entity_poly.entity_id
_entity_poly.type
_entity_poly.pdbx_seq_one_letter_code
_entity_poly.pdbx_strand_id
1 'polypeptide(L)'
;MRDAGREPPRRRPPAAWAAGRPPSIRTRDTRSAIRIEAFTMKLLLVGSTGLVGRHVLELALADPRVDGVTALARRALPAHPKLHAPRVDFDRLPEDAPWWRADAAICTLGTTMRAAGSRPAFRRVDHDYPLEVARIARRHGTPTYVLNSALGADPSSRFFYNRVKGELERDLAGLGFASFTAVRPGLIGGQRDAFRAGERAAVLALTLFGPLLPRGWRLNPAQRIAGALLDAALNPAPGLHVVASDQLV
;
A
#
# COMPACT_ATOMS: atom_id res chain seq x y z
N MET A 1 5.12 -114.10 25.69
CA MET A 1 4.77 -113.76 24.43
C MET A 1 3.72 -112.68 24.41
N ARG A 2 3.99 -111.54 24.76
CA ARG A 2 3.24 -110.32 24.40
C ARG A 2 4.14 -109.13 24.68
N ASP A 3 4.50 -108.53 23.57
CA ASP A 3 5.32 -107.39 23.51
C ASP A 3 4.61 -106.17 24.06
N ALA A 4 5.20 -105.51 25.01
CA ALA A 4 4.61 -104.39 25.65
C ALA A 4 5.22 -103.08 25.04
N GLY A 5 4.41 -102.41 24.30
CA GLY A 5 4.78 -101.23 23.57
C GLY A 5 5.33 -100.13 24.46
N ARG A 6 6.45 -99.60 24.04
CA ARG A 6 7.06 -98.38 24.60
C ARG A 6 6.39 -97.19 23.98
N GLU A 7 5.78 -96.37 24.82
CA GLU A 7 5.24 -95.02 24.49
C GLU A 7 6.42 -94.06 24.26
N PRO A 8 6.43 -93.31 23.18
CA PRO A 8 7.46 -92.29 22.93
C PRO A 8 7.35 -91.09 23.87
N PRO A 9 8.44 -90.41 24.20
CA PRO A 9 8.44 -89.30 25.13
C PRO A 9 7.73 -88.08 24.56
N ARG A 10 6.83 -87.49 25.37
CA ARG A 10 6.12 -86.28 25.08
C ARG A 10 7.08 -85.11 24.99
N ARG A 11 7.16 -84.44 23.83
CA ARG A 11 7.91 -83.23 23.60
C ARG A 11 7.24 -82.12 24.39
N ARG A 12 8.00 -81.40 25.23
CA ARG A 12 7.57 -80.14 25.88
C ARG A 12 7.39 -79.06 24.84
N PRO A 13 6.36 -78.22 24.90
CA PRO A 13 6.21 -77.03 24.06
C PRO A 13 7.30 -76.01 24.41
N PRO A 14 7.80 -75.28 23.43
CA PRO A 14 8.80 -74.22 23.68
C PRO A 14 8.15 -73.10 24.52
N ALA A 15 8.99 -72.51 25.40
CA ALA A 15 8.62 -71.42 26.29
C ALA A 15 7.90 -70.29 25.58
N ALA A 16 6.86 -69.80 26.26
CA ALA A 16 6.02 -68.70 25.83
C ALA A 16 6.88 -67.47 25.41
N TRP A 17 6.61 -67.02 24.22
CA TRP A 17 7.08 -65.73 23.79
C TRP A 17 6.57 -64.64 24.73
N ALA A 18 7.47 -64.00 25.48
CA ALA A 18 7.20 -62.78 26.19
C ALA A 18 6.79 -61.74 25.15
N ALA A 19 5.53 -61.37 25.18
CA ALA A 19 4.98 -60.29 24.40
C ALA A 19 5.69 -58.98 24.78
N GLY A 20 6.74 -58.66 24.06
CA GLY A 20 7.32 -57.35 24.09
C GLY A 20 6.27 -56.37 23.59
N ARG A 21 5.93 -55.41 24.43
CA ARG A 21 5.08 -54.27 24.02
C ARG A 21 5.75 -53.63 22.78
N PRO A 22 4.98 -53.34 21.70
CA PRO A 22 5.52 -52.59 20.61
C PRO A 22 6.00 -51.24 21.12
N PRO A 23 7.13 -50.69 20.62
CA PRO A 23 7.60 -49.39 20.98
C PRO A 23 6.51 -48.40 20.64
N SER A 24 6.11 -47.59 21.62
CA SER A 24 5.20 -46.44 21.43
C SER A 24 5.87 -45.54 20.37
N ILE A 25 5.32 -45.57 19.17
CA ILE A 25 5.62 -44.58 18.15
C ILE A 25 5.17 -43.24 18.75
N ARG A 26 6.11 -42.50 19.33
CA ARG A 26 5.91 -41.05 19.57
C ARG A 26 5.68 -40.47 18.20
N THR A 27 4.43 -40.27 17.85
CA THR A 27 4.08 -39.33 16.80
C THR A 27 4.70 -38.02 17.20
N ARG A 28 5.88 -37.71 16.64
CA ARG A 28 6.35 -36.33 16.61
C ARG A 28 5.22 -35.55 16.00
N ASP A 29 4.62 -34.73 16.85
CA ASP A 29 3.67 -33.72 16.42
C ASP A 29 4.44 -32.74 15.51
N THR A 30 4.55 -33.08 14.24
CA THR A 30 5.10 -32.28 13.16
C THR A 30 4.06 -31.23 12.74
N ARG A 31 3.35 -30.67 13.71
CA ARG A 31 2.79 -29.34 13.61
C ARG A 31 3.93 -28.34 13.89
N SER A 32 5.03 -28.51 13.18
CA SER A 32 5.88 -27.38 12.84
C SER A 32 4.97 -26.45 12.06
N ALA A 33 4.33 -25.54 12.77
CA ALA A 33 3.67 -24.41 12.16
C ALA A 33 4.74 -23.77 11.26
N ILE A 34 4.60 -24.00 9.97
CA ILE A 34 5.27 -23.17 8.97
C ILE A 34 4.74 -21.78 9.31
N ARG A 35 5.52 -21.07 10.12
CA ARG A 35 5.36 -19.63 10.30
C ARG A 35 5.72 -19.10 8.92
N ILE A 36 4.71 -18.96 8.07
CA ILE A 36 4.81 -18.10 6.91
C ILE A 36 5.08 -16.75 7.57
N GLU A 37 6.35 -16.34 7.59
CA GLU A 37 6.69 -14.97 7.98
C GLU A 37 5.88 -14.12 7.04
N ALA A 38 4.81 -13.54 7.57
CA ALA A 38 3.95 -12.66 6.81
C ALA A 38 4.87 -11.53 6.33
N PHE A 39 5.11 -11.47 5.03
CA PHE A 39 5.94 -10.43 4.43
C PHE A 39 5.28 -9.09 4.76
N THR A 40 5.86 -8.40 5.74
CA THR A 40 5.34 -7.11 6.19
C THR A 40 6.11 -5.98 5.52
N MET A 41 5.42 -4.91 5.18
CA MET A 41 5.95 -3.77 4.42
C MET A 41 6.05 -2.52 5.28
N LYS A 42 7.11 -1.77 5.08
CA LYS A 42 7.29 -0.40 5.58
C LYS A 42 6.91 0.59 4.49
N LEU A 43 5.96 1.46 4.80
CA LEU A 43 5.46 2.46 3.86
C LEU A 43 5.96 3.86 4.23
N LEU A 44 6.38 4.62 3.21
CA LEU A 44 6.59 6.05 3.31
C LEU A 44 5.35 6.75 2.73
N LEU A 45 4.68 7.58 3.53
CA LEU A 45 3.49 8.33 3.11
C LEU A 45 3.74 9.83 3.18
N VAL A 46 3.43 10.51 2.09
CA VAL A 46 3.51 11.97 2.03
C VAL A 46 2.16 12.56 1.66
N GLY A 47 1.74 13.61 2.39
CA GLY A 47 0.42 14.21 2.21
C GLY A 47 -0.67 13.57 3.08
N SER A 48 -0.31 12.87 4.16
CA SER A 48 -1.21 12.17 5.09
C SER A 48 -2.31 13.02 5.74
N THR A 49 -2.19 14.35 5.74
CA THR A 49 -3.19 15.28 6.28
C THR A 49 -4.22 15.76 5.24
N GLY A 50 -4.03 15.40 3.97
CA GLY A 50 -4.96 15.71 2.89
C GLY A 50 -6.17 14.74 2.87
N LEU A 51 -7.19 15.07 2.06
CA LEU A 51 -8.43 14.27 1.97
C LEU A 51 -8.16 12.80 1.63
N VAL A 52 -7.40 12.52 0.59
CA VAL A 52 -7.04 11.15 0.18
C VAL A 52 -6.01 10.56 1.14
N GLY A 53 -4.99 11.34 1.52
CA GLY A 53 -3.89 10.84 2.35
C GLY A 53 -4.31 10.39 3.74
N ARG A 54 -5.35 10.99 4.34
CA ARG A 54 -5.94 10.50 5.60
C ARG A 54 -6.48 9.09 5.46
N HIS A 55 -7.23 8.81 4.40
CA HIS A 55 -7.76 7.49 4.15
C HIS A 55 -6.65 6.47 3.81
N VAL A 56 -5.59 6.89 3.09
CA VAL A 56 -4.41 6.01 2.88
C VAL A 56 -3.78 5.67 4.23
N LEU A 57 -3.60 6.64 5.12
CA LEU A 57 -3.02 6.41 6.43
C LEU A 57 -3.89 5.46 7.27
N GLU A 58 -5.20 5.70 7.35
CA GLU A 58 -6.16 4.86 8.06
C GLU A 58 -6.12 3.41 7.56
N LEU A 59 -6.19 3.21 6.24
CA LEU A 59 -6.15 1.88 5.63
C LEU A 59 -4.80 1.19 5.87
N ALA A 60 -3.68 1.90 5.72
CA ALA A 60 -2.35 1.34 5.91
C ALA A 60 -2.11 0.92 7.37
N LEU A 61 -2.56 1.70 8.36
CA LEU A 61 -2.43 1.36 9.78
C LEU A 61 -3.28 0.15 10.17
N ALA A 62 -4.41 -0.07 9.50
CA ALA A 62 -5.30 -1.21 9.73
C ALA A 62 -4.86 -2.47 8.98
N ASP A 63 -4.03 -2.37 7.94
CA ASP A 63 -3.64 -3.53 7.12
C ASP A 63 -2.58 -4.38 7.85
N PRO A 64 -2.80 -5.70 8.00
CA PRO A 64 -1.84 -6.60 8.66
C PRO A 64 -0.54 -6.78 7.87
N ARG A 65 -0.53 -6.51 6.56
CA ARG A 65 0.67 -6.57 5.70
C ARG A 65 1.59 -5.38 5.90
N VAL A 66 1.13 -4.32 6.57
CA VAL A 66 1.91 -3.12 6.88
C VAL A 66 2.45 -3.22 8.29
N ASP A 67 3.77 -3.25 8.44
CA ASP A 67 4.47 -3.27 9.72
C ASP A 67 4.67 -1.85 10.28
N GLY A 68 4.91 -0.89 9.40
CA GLY A 68 5.13 0.49 9.80
C GLY A 68 4.82 1.49 8.69
N VAL A 69 4.35 2.66 9.10
CA VAL A 69 4.12 3.81 8.22
C VAL A 69 4.95 4.98 8.72
N THR A 70 5.84 5.48 7.88
CA THR A 70 6.47 6.78 8.11
C THR A 70 5.70 7.84 7.33
N ALA A 71 5.02 8.74 8.04
CA ALA A 71 4.23 9.80 7.44
C ALA A 71 4.93 11.16 7.59
N LEU A 72 5.51 11.65 6.49
CA LEU A 72 6.13 12.99 6.50
C LEU A 72 5.04 14.07 6.57
N ALA A 73 5.04 14.86 7.63
CA ALA A 73 4.01 15.83 7.87
C ALA A 73 4.57 17.18 8.36
N ARG A 74 3.86 18.27 8.07
CA ARG A 74 4.18 19.62 8.60
C ARG A 74 3.61 19.86 9.99
N ARG A 75 2.68 19.01 10.43
CA ARG A 75 1.97 19.07 11.72
C ARG A 75 2.01 17.70 12.38
N ALA A 76 1.91 17.68 13.71
CA ALA A 76 1.80 16.43 14.45
C ALA A 76 0.57 15.61 14.00
N LEU A 77 0.72 14.32 13.96
CA LEU A 77 -0.35 13.35 13.74
C LEU A 77 -0.67 12.63 15.05
N PRO A 78 -1.87 12.07 15.21
CA PRO A 78 -2.21 11.22 16.35
C PRO A 78 -1.22 10.06 16.47
N ALA A 79 -0.86 9.70 17.71
CA ALA A 79 0.04 8.57 17.98
C ALA A 79 -0.63 7.24 17.60
N HIS A 80 0.16 6.34 16.99
CA HIS A 80 -0.27 4.97 16.69
C HIS A 80 0.96 4.04 16.71
N PRO A 81 0.87 2.77 17.21
CA PRO A 81 2.03 1.87 17.32
C PRO A 81 2.80 1.64 16.04
N LYS A 82 2.13 1.61 14.89
CA LYS A 82 2.74 1.45 13.56
C LYS A 82 3.14 2.77 12.90
N LEU A 83 2.91 3.93 13.53
CA LEU A 83 3.11 5.24 12.90
C LEU A 83 4.34 5.95 13.44
N HIS A 84 5.28 6.25 12.55
CA HIS A 84 6.32 7.23 12.76
C HIS A 84 5.98 8.49 11.95
N ALA A 85 5.76 9.62 12.61
CA ALA A 85 5.30 10.86 11.97
C ALA A 85 6.30 12.01 12.20
N PRO A 86 7.46 12.02 11.53
CA PRO A 86 8.42 13.08 11.67
C PRO A 86 7.85 14.39 11.11
N ARG A 87 8.05 15.47 11.88
CA ARG A 87 7.73 16.81 11.41
C ARG A 87 8.85 17.30 10.51
N VAL A 88 8.53 17.59 9.25
CA VAL A 88 9.50 17.99 8.24
C VAL A 88 9.15 19.35 7.61
N ASP A 89 10.19 20.04 7.15
CA ASP A 89 10.10 21.14 6.22
C ASP A 89 10.38 20.59 4.81
N PHE A 90 9.42 20.71 3.90
CA PHE A 90 9.57 20.22 2.53
C PHE A 90 10.54 21.03 1.68
N ASP A 91 10.91 22.25 2.12
CA ASP A 91 11.96 23.03 1.49
C ASP A 91 13.37 22.58 1.94
N ARG A 92 13.48 21.77 3.01
CA ARG A 92 14.74 21.26 3.58
C ARG A 92 14.54 19.86 4.18
N LEU A 93 14.33 18.89 3.31
CA LEU A 93 14.17 17.49 3.76
C LEU A 93 15.49 16.95 4.31
N PRO A 94 15.48 16.22 5.44
CA PRO A 94 16.68 15.59 5.99
C PRO A 94 17.03 14.35 5.14
N GLU A 95 17.99 14.51 4.23
CA GLU A 95 18.30 13.50 3.21
C GLU A 95 18.86 12.20 3.78
N ASP A 96 19.57 12.24 4.91
CA ASP A 96 20.24 11.08 5.52
C ASP A 96 19.37 10.37 6.58
N ALA A 97 18.11 10.72 6.70
CA ALA A 97 17.25 10.15 7.71
C ALA A 97 16.94 8.66 7.44
N PRO A 98 16.97 7.79 8.48
CA PRO A 98 16.84 6.34 8.31
C PRO A 98 15.47 5.89 7.79
N TRP A 99 14.43 6.70 7.95
CA TRP A 99 13.08 6.39 7.50
C TRP A 99 12.87 6.43 5.98
N TRP A 100 13.87 6.89 5.20
CA TRP A 100 13.78 6.84 3.74
C TRP A 100 13.83 5.41 3.18
N ARG A 101 14.32 4.45 3.96
CA ARG A 101 14.32 3.03 3.59
C ARG A 101 12.92 2.45 3.81
N ALA A 102 12.11 2.48 2.78
CA ALA A 102 10.78 1.92 2.75
C ALA A 102 10.63 0.94 1.60
N ASP A 103 9.68 0.02 1.70
CA ASP A 103 9.37 -0.93 0.62
C ASP A 103 8.55 -0.26 -0.48
N ALA A 104 7.72 0.72 -0.11
CA ALA A 104 7.00 1.55 -1.05
C ALA A 104 6.80 2.98 -0.51
N ALA A 105 6.78 3.95 -1.41
CA ALA A 105 6.44 5.34 -1.13
C ALA A 105 5.12 5.71 -1.80
N ILE A 106 4.19 6.29 -1.05
CA ILE A 106 2.91 6.80 -1.54
C ILE A 106 2.89 8.30 -1.38
N CYS A 107 2.70 9.02 -2.48
CA CYS A 107 2.61 10.47 -2.48
C CYS A 107 1.19 10.95 -2.81
N THR A 108 0.57 11.60 -1.84
CA THR A 108 -0.72 12.26 -1.98
C THR A 108 -0.62 13.78 -1.78
N LEU A 109 0.59 14.34 -1.92
CA LEU A 109 0.78 15.79 -1.90
C LEU A 109 0.02 16.43 -3.06
N GLY A 110 -0.61 17.53 -2.77
CA GLY A 110 -1.28 18.35 -3.75
C GLY A 110 -1.95 19.53 -3.09
N THR A 111 -2.15 20.59 -3.88
CA THR A 111 -2.86 21.79 -3.47
C THR A 111 -3.85 22.20 -4.55
N THR A 112 -4.57 23.29 -4.31
CA THR A 112 -5.38 23.93 -5.34
C THR A 112 -4.73 25.25 -5.73
N MET A 113 -5.00 25.75 -6.95
CA MET A 113 -4.52 27.08 -7.37
C MET A 113 -4.92 28.17 -6.38
N ARG A 114 -6.12 28.05 -5.81
CA ARG A 114 -6.62 29.01 -4.81
C ARG A 114 -5.81 28.94 -3.51
N ALA A 115 -5.50 27.73 -3.02
CA ALA A 115 -4.75 27.57 -1.77
C ALA A 115 -3.26 27.92 -1.95
N ALA A 116 -2.71 27.66 -3.13
CA ALA A 116 -1.34 28.01 -3.47
C ALA A 116 -1.14 29.52 -3.68
N GLY A 117 -2.17 30.24 -4.16
CA GLY A 117 -2.11 31.67 -4.43
C GLY A 117 -1.36 32.08 -5.71
N SER A 118 -0.44 31.27 -6.19
CA SER A 118 0.33 31.53 -7.41
C SER A 118 0.71 30.24 -8.14
N ARG A 119 1.02 30.35 -9.46
CA ARG A 119 1.52 29.22 -10.26
C ARG A 119 2.86 28.68 -9.74
N PRO A 120 3.86 29.47 -9.36
CA PRO A 120 5.08 28.96 -8.77
C PRO A 120 4.86 28.20 -7.47
N ALA A 121 4.03 28.72 -6.56
CA ALA A 121 3.70 28.04 -5.30
C ALA A 121 2.91 26.75 -5.53
N PHE A 122 2.01 26.72 -6.53
CA PHE A 122 1.34 25.50 -6.95
C PHE A 122 2.34 24.47 -7.44
N ARG A 123 3.24 24.83 -8.37
CA ARG A 123 4.26 23.93 -8.92
C ARG A 123 5.14 23.36 -7.81
N ARG A 124 5.57 24.19 -6.86
CA ARG A 124 6.37 23.73 -5.72
C ARG A 124 5.70 22.57 -4.96
N VAL A 125 4.41 22.68 -4.65
CA VAL A 125 3.68 21.66 -3.88
C VAL A 125 3.28 20.45 -4.72
N ASP A 126 2.87 20.67 -5.98
CA ASP A 126 2.32 19.63 -6.85
C ASP A 126 3.32 18.98 -7.79
N HIS A 127 4.57 19.46 -7.81
CA HIS A 127 5.64 18.92 -8.62
C HIS A 127 6.95 18.79 -7.84
N ASP A 128 7.50 19.91 -7.32
CA ASP A 128 8.88 19.93 -6.84
C ASP A 128 9.04 19.09 -5.56
N TYR A 129 8.15 19.25 -4.57
CA TYR A 129 8.17 18.43 -3.34
C TYR A 129 7.96 16.94 -3.60
N PRO A 130 6.94 16.49 -4.37
CA PRO A 130 6.79 15.08 -4.73
C PRO A 130 8.02 14.50 -5.43
N LEU A 131 8.62 15.25 -6.34
CA LEU A 131 9.80 14.81 -7.08
C LEU A 131 11.02 14.68 -6.15
N GLU A 132 11.23 15.64 -5.23
CA GLU A 132 12.35 15.58 -4.29
C GLU A 132 12.21 14.42 -3.31
N VAL A 133 11.00 14.21 -2.75
CA VAL A 133 10.70 13.02 -1.94
C VAL A 133 11.04 11.74 -2.70
N ALA A 134 10.63 11.64 -3.95
CA ALA A 134 10.90 10.47 -4.78
C ALA A 134 12.40 10.25 -5.04
N ARG A 135 13.15 11.32 -5.32
CA ARG A 135 14.61 11.26 -5.50
C ARG A 135 15.31 10.72 -4.26
N ILE A 136 14.95 11.24 -3.09
CA ILE A 136 15.56 10.81 -1.83
C ILE A 136 15.17 9.34 -1.55
N ALA A 137 13.89 8.98 -1.63
CA ALA A 137 13.42 7.61 -1.41
C ALA A 137 14.13 6.63 -2.37
N ARG A 138 14.28 6.99 -3.64
CA ARG A 138 14.96 6.16 -4.63
C ARG A 138 16.45 5.97 -4.34
N ARG A 139 17.16 7.03 -3.90
CA ARG A 139 18.56 6.95 -3.44
C ARG A 139 18.73 6.01 -2.25
N HIS A 140 17.75 5.94 -1.37
CA HIS A 140 17.73 5.04 -0.22
C HIS A 140 17.24 3.63 -0.54
N GLY A 141 16.99 3.32 -1.83
CA GLY A 141 16.68 1.98 -2.29
C GLY A 141 15.20 1.61 -2.28
N THR A 142 14.28 2.56 -2.03
CA THR A 142 12.83 2.32 -2.15
C THR A 142 12.51 1.88 -3.58
N PRO A 143 11.96 0.68 -3.79
CA PRO A 143 11.75 0.13 -5.13
C PRO A 143 10.45 0.58 -5.79
N THR A 144 9.45 0.95 -4.97
CA THR A 144 8.08 1.23 -5.44
C THR A 144 7.67 2.66 -5.13
N TYR A 145 7.11 3.36 -6.11
CA TYR A 145 6.54 4.69 -5.92
C TYR A 145 5.13 4.77 -6.48
N VAL A 146 4.19 5.27 -5.68
CA VAL A 146 2.78 5.42 -6.05
C VAL A 146 2.38 6.89 -5.91
N LEU A 147 1.89 7.48 -6.99
CA LEU A 147 1.51 8.89 -7.06
C LEU A 147 -0.01 9.05 -7.15
N ASN A 148 -0.59 9.87 -6.30
CA ASN A 148 -1.92 10.43 -6.53
C ASN A 148 -1.82 11.59 -7.52
N SER A 149 -2.03 11.29 -8.79
CA SER A 149 -1.99 12.22 -9.91
C SER A 149 -3.36 12.85 -10.20
N ALA A 150 -3.70 13.03 -11.46
CA ALA A 150 -5.00 13.57 -11.88
C ALA A 150 -5.41 13.08 -13.26
N LEU A 151 -6.71 12.97 -13.50
CA LEU A 151 -7.27 12.77 -14.84
C LEU A 151 -6.78 13.87 -15.78
N GLY A 152 -6.32 13.47 -16.97
CA GLY A 152 -5.80 14.39 -17.98
C GLY A 152 -4.39 14.93 -17.68
N ALA A 153 -3.63 14.30 -16.75
CA ALA A 153 -2.21 14.58 -16.59
C ALA A 153 -1.45 14.33 -17.90
N ASP A 154 -0.88 15.41 -18.46
CA ASP A 154 -0.18 15.40 -19.74
C ASP A 154 0.82 16.58 -19.76
N PRO A 155 2.13 16.33 -19.98
CA PRO A 155 3.14 17.38 -20.01
C PRO A 155 2.96 18.38 -21.15
N SER A 156 2.21 18.03 -22.21
CA SER A 156 1.86 18.88 -23.34
C SER A 156 0.54 19.65 -23.17
N SER A 157 -0.19 19.43 -22.07
CA SER A 157 -1.50 20.02 -21.84
C SER A 157 -1.48 21.56 -21.86
N ARG A 158 -2.49 22.16 -22.49
CA ARG A 158 -2.74 23.62 -22.44
C ARG A 158 -3.15 24.08 -21.05
N PHE A 159 -3.78 23.19 -20.27
CA PHE A 159 -4.21 23.48 -18.90
C PHE A 159 -3.03 23.34 -17.94
N PHE A 160 -2.72 24.43 -17.25
CA PHE A 160 -1.56 24.51 -16.34
C PHE A 160 -1.54 23.37 -15.30
N TYR A 161 -2.67 23.07 -14.68
CA TYR A 161 -2.80 21.99 -13.70
C TYR A 161 -2.41 20.63 -14.29
N ASN A 162 -3.01 20.27 -15.42
CA ASN A 162 -2.77 18.99 -16.08
C ASN A 162 -1.33 18.87 -16.57
N ARG A 163 -0.77 19.98 -17.06
CA ARG A 163 0.62 20.03 -17.48
C ARG A 163 1.59 19.79 -16.31
N VAL A 164 1.39 20.44 -15.15
CA VAL A 164 2.23 20.22 -13.97
C VAL A 164 2.16 18.78 -13.49
N LYS A 165 0.96 18.16 -13.50
CA LYS A 165 0.80 16.74 -13.13
C LYS A 165 1.47 15.82 -14.14
N GLY A 166 1.35 16.09 -15.43
CA GLY A 166 2.01 15.31 -16.49
C GLY A 166 3.54 15.45 -16.45
N GLU A 167 4.05 16.65 -16.20
CA GLU A 167 5.49 16.87 -16.01
C GLU A 167 6.02 16.08 -14.81
N LEU A 168 5.30 16.07 -13.68
CA LEU A 168 5.67 15.27 -12.52
C LEU A 168 5.70 13.76 -12.84
N GLU A 169 4.67 13.24 -13.50
CA GLU A 169 4.64 11.82 -13.88
C GLU A 169 5.81 11.44 -14.78
N ARG A 170 6.11 12.27 -15.80
CA ARG A 170 7.24 12.07 -16.68
C ARG A 170 8.58 12.06 -15.93
N ASP A 171 8.77 13.02 -15.01
CA ASP A 171 10.01 13.16 -14.27
C ASP A 171 10.20 12.02 -13.26
N LEU A 172 9.11 11.54 -12.63
CA LEU A 172 9.12 10.36 -11.76
C LEU A 172 9.42 9.07 -12.53
N ALA A 173 8.86 8.91 -13.73
CA ALA A 173 9.16 7.76 -14.59
C ALA A 173 10.65 7.65 -14.91
N GLY A 174 11.34 8.79 -15.03
CA GLY A 174 12.78 8.86 -15.26
C GLY A 174 13.67 8.48 -14.07
N LEU A 175 13.13 8.33 -12.85
CA LEU A 175 13.91 8.01 -11.65
C LEU A 175 14.29 6.52 -11.53
N GLY A 176 13.72 5.63 -12.35
CA GLY A 176 14.08 4.22 -12.39
C GLY A 176 13.59 3.42 -11.18
N PHE A 177 12.42 3.71 -10.65
CA PHE A 177 11.74 2.82 -9.70
C PHE A 177 11.46 1.47 -10.37
N ALA A 178 11.57 0.36 -9.62
CA ALA A 178 11.19 -0.96 -10.12
C ALA A 178 9.69 -1.02 -10.45
N SER A 179 8.87 -0.29 -9.67
CA SER A 179 7.44 -0.09 -9.91
C SER A 179 7.08 1.38 -9.71
N PHE A 180 6.44 1.99 -10.72
CA PHE A 180 5.85 3.31 -10.61
C PHE A 180 4.40 3.27 -11.05
N THR A 181 3.48 3.64 -10.15
CA THR A 181 2.04 3.70 -10.46
C THR A 181 1.50 5.12 -10.27
N ALA A 182 0.91 5.68 -11.33
CA ALA A 182 0.17 6.92 -11.29
C ALA A 182 -1.35 6.64 -11.19
N VAL A 183 -1.97 6.96 -10.06
CA VAL A 183 -3.42 6.92 -9.90
C VAL A 183 -3.97 8.27 -10.35
N ARG A 184 -4.80 8.28 -11.40
CA ARG A 184 -5.34 9.48 -12.05
C ARG A 184 -6.83 9.67 -11.75
N PRO A 185 -7.21 10.10 -10.52
CA PRO A 185 -8.61 10.37 -10.21
C PRO A 185 -9.15 11.55 -11.05
N GLY A 186 -10.45 11.52 -11.32
CA GLY A 186 -11.19 12.65 -11.84
C GLY A 186 -11.60 13.62 -10.73
N LEU A 187 -12.90 13.93 -10.63
CA LEU A 187 -13.43 14.75 -9.55
C LEU A 187 -13.44 13.93 -8.24
N ILE A 188 -12.75 14.42 -7.24
CA ILE A 188 -12.66 13.73 -5.94
C ILE A 188 -13.88 14.09 -5.10
N GLY A 189 -14.71 13.07 -4.79
CA GLY A 189 -15.81 13.19 -3.84
C GLY A 189 -15.30 13.00 -2.40
N GLY A 190 -15.80 13.85 -1.48
CA GLY A 190 -15.48 13.76 -0.05
C GLY A 190 -15.77 15.08 0.67
N GLN A 191 -15.92 15.03 1.99
CA GLN A 191 -16.08 16.23 2.80
C GLN A 191 -14.75 16.99 2.87
N ARG A 192 -14.69 18.13 2.18
CA ARG A 192 -13.68 19.16 2.43
C ARG A 192 -14.31 20.23 3.31
N ASP A 193 -13.66 20.62 4.39
CA ASP A 193 -14.12 21.63 5.33
C ASP A 193 -14.35 23.03 4.71
N ALA A 194 -14.14 23.18 3.39
CA ALA A 194 -14.18 24.44 2.66
C ALA A 194 -15.08 24.43 1.39
N PHE A 195 -16.14 23.62 1.34
CA PHE A 195 -17.10 23.73 0.22
C PHE A 195 -17.98 24.97 0.34
N ARG A 196 -17.98 25.82 -0.69
CA ARG A 196 -19.00 26.87 -0.86
C ARG A 196 -20.33 26.27 -1.32
N ALA A 197 -21.43 26.97 -1.05
CA ALA A 197 -22.79 26.51 -1.38
C ALA A 197 -22.96 26.07 -2.86
N GLY A 198 -22.33 26.76 -3.82
CA GLY A 198 -22.36 26.41 -5.23
C GLY A 198 -21.59 25.10 -5.57
N GLU A 199 -20.48 24.84 -4.89
CA GLU A 199 -19.73 23.58 -5.07
C GLU A 199 -20.50 22.37 -4.49
N ARG A 200 -21.25 22.60 -3.39
CA ARG A 200 -22.15 21.57 -2.81
C ARG A 200 -23.27 21.20 -3.78
N ALA A 201 -23.87 22.20 -4.45
CA ALA A 201 -24.90 21.96 -5.46
C ALA A 201 -24.36 21.20 -6.66
N ALA A 202 -23.15 21.52 -7.14
CA ALA A 202 -22.50 20.81 -8.22
C ALA A 202 -22.14 19.36 -7.83
N VAL A 203 -21.62 19.12 -6.61
CA VAL A 203 -21.37 17.78 -6.09
C VAL A 203 -22.66 17.00 -5.95
N LEU A 204 -23.75 17.62 -5.44
CA LEU A 204 -25.05 16.96 -5.33
C LEU A 204 -25.61 16.60 -6.71
N ALA A 205 -25.55 17.51 -7.69
CA ALA A 205 -25.96 17.25 -9.06
C ALA A 205 -25.13 16.10 -9.69
N LEU A 206 -23.81 16.11 -9.52
CA LEU A 206 -22.94 15.03 -9.99
C LEU A 206 -23.20 13.69 -9.27
N THR A 207 -23.65 13.72 -8.01
CA THR A 207 -24.04 12.50 -7.28
C THR A 207 -25.37 11.96 -7.80
N LEU A 208 -26.35 12.83 -8.07
CA LEU A 208 -27.68 12.45 -8.56
C LEU A 208 -27.64 11.98 -10.02
N PHE A 209 -26.91 12.69 -10.89
CA PHE A 209 -26.79 12.38 -12.31
C PHE A 209 -25.57 11.49 -12.65
N GLY A 210 -24.73 11.20 -11.65
CA GLY A 210 -23.54 10.38 -11.80
C GLY A 210 -23.74 9.05 -12.56
N PRO A 211 -24.80 8.29 -12.30
CA PRO A 211 -25.07 7.05 -13.03
C PRO A 211 -25.24 7.24 -14.54
N LEU A 212 -25.68 8.43 -14.97
CA LEU A 212 -25.87 8.78 -16.39
C LEU A 212 -24.58 9.28 -17.07
N LEU A 213 -23.56 9.65 -16.29
CA LEU A 213 -22.28 10.11 -16.82
C LEU A 213 -21.39 8.94 -17.22
N PRO A 214 -20.56 9.09 -18.28
CA PRO A 214 -19.50 8.14 -18.57
C PRO A 214 -18.64 7.90 -17.32
N ARG A 215 -18.19 6.67 -17.08
CA ARG A 215 -17.46 6.27 -15.86
C ARG A 215 -16.29 7.20 -15.52
N GLY A 216 -15.52 7.64 -16.51
CA GLY A 216 -14.38 8.54 -16.30
C GLY A 216 -14.73 9.95 -15.80
N TRP A 217 -16.02 10.35 -15.86
CA TRP A 217 -16.52 11.66 -15.41
C TRP A 217 -17.26 11.59 -14.08
N ARG A 218 -17.41 10.39 -13.53
CA ARG A 218 -18.06 10.18 -12.22
C ARG A 218 -17.17 10.65 -11.09
N LEU A 219 -17.79 10.97 -9.96
CA LEU A 219 -17.06 11.28 -8.73
C LEU A 219 -16.26 10.04 -8.28
N ASN A 220 -14.99 10.24 -8.00
CA ASN A 220 -14.15 9.22 -7.39
C ASN A 220 -14.14 9.43 -5.87
N PRO A 221 -14.70 8.50 -5.07
CA PRO A 221 -14.64 8.60 -3.61
C PRO A 221 -13.21 8.58 -3.10
N ALA A 222 -12.87 9.45 -2.15
CA ALA A 222 -11.53 9.54 -1.59
C ALA A 222 -11.03 8.20 -1.02
N GLN A 223 -11.92 7.39 -0.45
CA GLN A 223 -11.60 6.04 0.05
C GLN A 223 -11.24 5.08 -1.08
N ARG A 224 -11.92 5.14 -2.23
CA ARG A 224 -11.59 4.31 -3.40
C ARG A 224 -10.22 4.65 -3.96
N ILE A 225 -9.92 5.94 -4.07
CA ILE A 225 -8.59 6.42 -4.49
C ILE A 225 -7.53 5.94 -3.51
N ALA A 226 -7.78 6.07 -2.20
CA ALA A 226 -6.87 5.60 -1.17
C ALA A 226 -6.63 4.09 -1.22
N GLY A 227 -7.69 3.31 -1.43
CA GLY A 227 -7.59 1.86 -1.63
C GLY A 227 -6.72 1.50 -2.82
N ALA A 228 -6.91 2.15 -3.97
CA ALA A 228 -6.10 1.92 -5.17
C ALA A 228 -4.62 2.32 -4.97
N LEU A 229 -4.35 3.42 -4.26
CA LEU A 229 -2.98 3.83 -3.92
C LEU A 229 -2.30 2.81 -3.01
N LEU A 230 -2.99 2.34 -1.99
CA LEU A 230 -2.45 1.34 -1.07
C LEU A 230 -2.26 -0.01 -1.76
N ASP A 231 -3.24 -0.45 -2.56
CA ASP A 231 -3.13 -1.70 -3.31
C ASP A 231 -1.94 -1.71 -4.26
N ALA A 232 -1.72 -0.62 -5.01
CA ALA A 232 -0.56 -0.48 -5.89
C ALA A 232 0.79 -0.49 -5.12
N ALA A 233 0.80 -0.04 -3.86
CA ALA A 233 1.98 -0.09 -3.01
C ALA A 233 2.24 -1.49 -2.44
N LEU A 234 1.18 -2.21 -2.06
CA LEU A 234 1.27 -3.54 -1.46
C LEU A 234 1.43 -4.67 -2.48
N ASN A 235 0.98 -4.44 -3.73
CA ASN A 235 1.03 -5.40 -4.84
C ASN A 235 1.73 -4.76 -6.06
N PRO A 236 3.02 -4.35 -5.94
CA PRO A 236 3.71 -3.62 -6.98
C PRO A 236 3.92 -4.49 -8.23
N ALA A 237 3.47 -4.01 -9.39
CA ALA A 237 3.79 -4.59 -10.68
C ALA A 237 5.03 -3.89 -11.27
N PRO A 238 5.99 -4.62 -11.88
CA PRO A 238 7.18 -4.01 -12.47
C PRO A 238 6.85 -3.04 -13.61
N GLY A 239 7.56 -1.92 -13.66
CA GLY A 239 7.42 -0.91 -14.72
C GLY A 239 6.47 0.22 -14.36
N LEU A 240 5.93 0.88 -15.38
CA LEU A 240 5.06 2.05 -15.26
C LEU A 240 3.60 1.66 -15.47
N HIS A 241 2.75 2.04 -14.52
CA HIS A 241 1.32 1.74 -14.53
C HIS A 241 0.47 2.99 -14.32
N VAL A 242 -0.73 2.98 -14.87
CA VAL A 242 -1.72 4.03 -14.67
C VAL A 242 -3.04 3.40 -14.23
N VAL A 243 -3.57 3.86 -13.10
CA VAL A 243 -4.92 3.54 -12.66
C VAL A 243 -5.81 4.71 -13.06
N ALA A 244 -6.71 4.49 -13.99
CA ALA A 244 -7.57 5.53 -14.56
C ALA A 244 -8.81 5.80 -13.68
N SER A 245 -9.44 6.97 -13.88
CA SER A 245 -10.61 7.42 -13.11
C SER A 245 -11.82 6.48 -13.15
N ASP A 246 -12.03 5.78 -14.27
CA ASP A 246 -13.12 4.81 -14.45
C ASP A 246 -12.96 3.53 -13.62
N GLN A 247 -11.74 3.24 -13.17
CA GLN A 247 -11.41 2.14 -12.25
C GLN A 247 -11.65 2.52 -10.76
N LEU A 248 -11.90 3.80 -10.48
CA LEU A 248 -12.03 4.36 -9.12
C LEU A 248 -13.50 4.68 -8.74
N VAL A 249 -14.47 4.25 -9.52
CA VAL A 249 -15.91 4.50 -9.31
C VAL A 249 -16.61 3.31 -8.63
#